data_f822e1b268d8d959f0348ec2ff70028d
#
_entry.id   f822e1b268d8d959f0348ec2ff70028d
#
_cell.length_a   1.000
_cell.length_b   1.000
_cell.length_c   1.000
_cell.angle_alpha   90.00
_cell.angle_beta   90.00
_cell.angle_gamma   90.00
#
_symmetry.space_group_name_H-M   'P 1'
#
loop_
_entity.id
_entity.type
_entity.pdbx_description
1 polymer ?
#
loop_
_entity_poly.entity_id
_entity_poly.type
_entity_poly.pdbx_seq_one_letter_code
_entity_poly.pdbx_strand_id
1 'polypeptide(L)'
;MKTIAFYNNKGGVGKTTLAANVGYNLSTMGYRVLLVDCDPQGNLSSFFCRYDLTKKGLMQALGGQPRCIYRTAYRGLDILPGNIYSEALTPQPQTMATLLQGYAAHYDYCILDCAPAFSRLTESA
;
A
#
# COMPACT_ATOMS: atom_id res chain seq x y z
N MET A 1 11.28 3.00 9.66
CA MET A 1 10.61 2.29 8.56
C MET A 1 11.21 2.69 7.23
N LYS A 2 11.60 1.72 6.44
CA LYS A 2 12.06 1.96 5.08
C LYS A 2 10.89 1.78 4.11
N THR A 3 10.79 2.67 3.14
CA THR A 3 9.72 2.65 2.16
C THR A 3 10.29 2.27 0.80
N ILE A 4 9.68 1.25 0.17
CA ILE A 4 10.05 0.79 -1.15
C ILE A 4 8.82 0.92 -2.04
N ALA A 5 8.96 1.64 -3.13
CA ALA A 5 7.85 1.88 -4.05
C ALA A 5 8.07 1.15 -5.36
N PHE A 6 7.03 0.49 -5.82
CA PHE A 6 7.00 -0.17 -7.13
C PHE A 6 6.02 0.56 -8.02
N TYR A 7 6.49 1.01 -9.17
CA TYR A 7 5.60 1.61 -10.17
C TYR A 7 6.12 1.30 -11.57
N ASN A 8 5.22 1.36 -12.53
CA ASN A 8 5.54 1.01 -13.91
C ASN A 8 4.67 1.85 -14.84
N ASN A 9 5.30 2.55 -15.76
CA ASN A 9 4.61 3.41 -16.72
C ASN A 9 3.70 2.62 -17.68
N LYS A 10 3.97 1.33 -17.87
CA LYS A 10 3.20 0.49 -18.76
C LYS A 10 2.13 -0.34 -18.05
N GLY A 11 2.05 -0.23 -16.73
CA GLY A 11 1.16 -1.05 -15.93
C GLY A 11 1.52 -2.54 -16.01
N GLY A 12 0.75 -3.36 -15.34
CA GLY A 12 0.88 -4.79 -15.50
C GLY A 12 1.01 -5.57 -14.22
N VAL A 13 0.71 -6.85 -14.36
CA VAL A 13 0.63 -7.82 -13.27
C VAL A 13 2.00 -8.06 -12.64
N GLY A 14 3.08 -7.95 -13.41
CA GLY A 14 4.43 -8.20 -12.93
C GLY A 14 4.86 -7.27 -11.79
N LYS A 15 4.47 -6.01 -11.85
CA LYS A 15 4.78 -5.04 -10.79
C LYS A 15 4.13 -5.46 -9.47
N THR A 16 2.83 -5.77 -9.49
CA THR A 16 2.09 -6.18 -8.30
C THR A 16 2.62 -7.49 -7.74
N THR A 17 2.92 -8.45 -8.59
CA THR A 17 3.51 -9.72 -8.18
C THR A 17 4.85 -9.51 -7.49
N LEU A 18 5.69 -8.63 -8.03
CA LEU A 18 6.99 -8.32 -7.44
C LEU A 18 6.82 -7.66 -6.07
N ALA A 19 5.93 -6.68 -5.96
CA ALA A 19 5.68 -6.01 -4.69
C ALA A 19 5.18 -6.99 -3.63
N ALA A 20 4.25 -7.88 -4.00
CA ALA A 20 3.73 -8.90 -3.11
C ALA A 20 4.82 -9.86 -2.64
N ASN A 21 5.67 -10.31 -3.56
CA ASN A 21 6.75 -11.24 -3.24
C ASN A 21 7.82 -10.61 -2.34
N VAL A 22 8.19 -9.37 -2.59
CA VAL A 22 9.15 -8.65 -1.74
C VAL A 22 8.59 -8.50 -0.33
N GLY A 23 7.33 -8.09 -0.21
CA GLY A 23 6.69 -7.96 1.09
C GLY A 23 6.62 -9.28 1.83
N TYR A 24 6.20 -10.34 1.16
CA TYR A 24 6.15 -11.66 1.75
C TYR A 24 7.53 -12.14 2.22
N ASN A 25 8.56 -12.01 1.38
CA ASN A 25 9.90 -12.46 1.72
C ASN A 25 10.46 -11.70 2.92
N LEU A 26 10.25 -10.39 2.99
CA LEU A 26 10.66 -9.61 4.15
C LEU A 26 9.96 -10.07 5.43
N SER A 27 8.67 -10.40 5.34
CA SER A 27 7.93 -10.88 6.51
C SER A 27 8.45 -12.23 6.99
N THR A 28 8.86 -13.12 6.08
CA THR A 28 9.45 -14.41 6.46
C THR A 28 10.80 -14.26 7.13
N MET A 29 11.48 -13.15 6.90
CA MET A 29 12.75 -12.83 7.55
C MET A 29 12.58 -12.21 8.94
N GLY A 30 11.35 -12.07 9.41
CA GLY A 30 11.05 -11.53 10.72
C GLY A 30 10.76 -10.04 10.77
N TYR A 31 10.76 -9.36 9.61
CA TYR A 31 10.42 -7.94 9.56
C TYR A 31 8.91 -7.75 9.60
N ARG A 32 8.50 -6.61 10.17
CA ARG A 32 7.10 -6.19 10.14
C ARG A 32 6.90 -5.35 8.89
N VAL A 33 6.00 -5.78 8.01
CA VAL A 33 5.83 -5.20 6.68
C VAL A 33 4.41 -4.68 6.50
N LEU A 34 4.29 -3.46 5.99
CA LEU A 34 3.02 -2.89 5.57
C LEU A 34 3.00 -2.78 4.05
N LEU A 35 2.01 -3.41 3.44
CA LEU A 35 1.73 -3.23 2.02
C LEU A 35 0.71 -2.11 1.86
N VAL A 36 0.97 -1.18 0.95
CA VAL A 36 0.04 -0.09 0.66
C VAL A 36 -0.32 -0.15 -0.82
N ASP A 37 -1.60 -0.32 -1.10
CA ASP A 37 -2.09 -0.39 -2.47
C ASP A 37 -2.51 1.00 -2.93
N CYS A 38 -1.65 1.62 -3.73
CA CYS A 38 -1.88 2.95 -4.30
C CYS A 38 -2.36 2.88 -5.75
N ASP A 39 -2.67 1.69 -6.26
CA ASP A 39 -3.15 1.49 -7.61
C ASP A 39 -4.67 1.47 -7.60
N PRO A 40 -5.35 2.36 -8.39
CA PRO A 40 -6.81 2.35 -8.46
C PRO A 40 -7.40 1.00 -8.89
N GLN A 41 -6.64 0.17 -9.59
CA GLN A 41 -7.10 -1.16 -10.01
C GLN A 41 -7.18 -2.15 -8.85
N GLY A 42 -6.49 -1.88 -7.74
CA GLY A 42 -6.59 -2.72 -6.54
C GLY A 42 -6.00 -4.10 -6.68
N ASN A 43 -5.02 -4.30 -7.57
CA ASN A 43 -4.46 -5.63 -7.82
C ASN A 43 -3.76 -6.20 -6.58
N LEU A 44 -3.01 -5.39 -5.86
CA LEU A 44 -2.33 -5.84 -4.63
C LEU A 44 -3.35 -6.22 -3.57
N SER A 45 -4.40 -5.43 -3.41
CA SER A 45 -5.48 -5.72 -2.46
C SER A 45 -6.13 -7.06 -2.75
N SER A 46 -6.34 -7.36 -4.04
CA SER A 46 -6.95 -8.64 -4.46
C SER A 46 -6.08 -9.84 -4.14
N PHE A 47 -4.77 -9.66 -4.02
CA PHE A 47 -3.84 -10.72 -3.67
C PHE A 47 -4.00 -11.18 -2.22
N PHE A 48 -4.26 -10.24 -1.31
CA PHE A 48 -4.17 -10.51 0.12
C PHE A 48 -5.49 -10.42 0.85
N CYS A 49 -6.49 -9.80 0.25
CA CYS A 49 -7.81 -9.69 0.85
C CYS A 49 -8.87 -9.65 -0.23
N ARG A 50 -10.06 -10.10 0.16
CA ARG A 50 -11.19 -10.02 -0.74
C ARG A 50 -11.59 -8.56 -0.93
N TYR A 51 -11.77 -8.14 -2.17
CA TYR A 51 -12.23 -6.79 -2.45
C TYR A 51 -13.63 -6.59 -1.88
N ASP A 52 -13.79 -5.51 -1.12
CA ASP A 52 -15.05 -5.19 -0.47
C ASP A 52 -15.19 -3.67 -0.41
N LEU A 53 -16.22 -3.14 -1.06
CA LEU A 53 -16.47 -1.70 -1.09
C LEU A 53 -16.78 -1.12 0.30
N THR A 54 -17.18 -1.96 1.24
CA THR A 54 -17.48 -1.50 2.60
C THR A 54 -16.23 -1.38 3.47
N LYS A 55 -15.12 -2.00 3.06
CA LYS A 55 -13.87 -1.91 3.82
C LYS A 55 -13.25 -0.53 3.68
N LYS A 56 -12.72 -0.05 4.78
CA LYS A 56 -11.90 1.15 4.75
C LYS A 56 -10.56 0.83 4.10
N GLY A 57 -10.03 1.79 3.38
CA GLY A 57 -8.76 1.63 2.70
C GLY A 57 -8.00 2.94 2.66
N LEU A 58 -7.14 3.08 1.65
CA LEU A 58 -6.23 4.21 1.53
C LEU A 58 -6.93 5.56 1.62
N MET A 59 -8.05 5.73 0.92
CA MET A 59 -8.75 7.03 0.92
C MET A 59 -9.26 7.39 2.31
N GLN A 60 -9.80 6.43 3.05
CA GLN A 60 -10.26 6.65 4.41
C GLN A 60 -9.10 6.98 5.34
N ALA A 61 -7.96 6.28 5.17
CA ALA A 61 -6.77 6.55 5.96
C ALA A 61 -6.23 7.96 5.71
N LEU A 62 -6.20 8.39 4.46
CA LEU A 62 -5.78 9.74 4.10
C LEU A 62 -6.72 10.80 4.68
N GLY A 63 -7.98 10.45 4.87
CA GLY A 63 -8.97 11.31 5.51
C GLY A 63 -8.92 11.29 7.04
N GLY A 64 -7.97 10.57 7.63
CA GLY A 64 -7.81 10.54 9.08
C GLY A 64 -8.61 9.46 9.80
N GLN A 65 -9.28 8.56 9.09
CA GLN A 65 -10.04 7.50 9.72
C GLN A 65 -9.13 6.39 10.24
N PRO A 66 -9.43 5.81 11.42
CA PRO A 66 -8.65 4.70 11.96
C PRO A 66 -9.09 3.36 11.37
N ARG A 67 -8.31 2.31 11.66
CA ARG A 67 -8.65 0.92 11.34
C ARG A 67 -8.76 0.65 9.85
N CYS A 68 -7.83 1.22 9.08
CA CYS A 68 -7.79 1.02 7.63
C CYS A 68 -6.77 -0.06 7.22
N ILE A 69 -5.99 -0.56 8.17
CA ILE A 69 -4.98 -1.59 7.94
C ILE A 69 -5.53 -2.94 8.39
N TYR A 70 -5.30 -3.97 7.58
CA TYR A 70 -5.78 -5.32 7.84
C TYR A 70 -4.63 -6.30 7.87
N ARG A 71 -4.76 -7.34 8.69
CA ARG A 71 -3.81 -8.45 8.70
C ARG A 71 -4.04 -9.33 7.48
N THR A 72 -2.95 -9.79 6.89
CA THR A 72 -3.03 -10.81 5.85
C THR A 72 -2.97 -12.20 6.50
N ALA A 73 -3.06 -13.25 5.66
CA ALA A 73 -2.89 -14.62 6.12
C ALA A 73 -1.43 -14.91 6.57
N TYR A 74 -0.51 -14.01 6.27
CA TYR A 74 0.91 -14.20 6.56
C TYR A 74 1.34 -13.35 7.75
N ARG A 75 2.00 -14.00 8.72
CA ARG A 75 2.44 -13.33 9.93
C ARG A 75 3.43 -12.20 9.61
N GLY A 76 3.22 -11.06 10.22
CA GLY A 76 4.09 -9.89 10.03
C GLY A 76 3.85 -9.10 8.76
N LEU A 77 2.84 -9.48 7.97
CA LEU A 77 2.50 -8.82 6.72
C LEU A 77 1.08 -8.26 6.81
N ASP A 78 0.97 -6.95 6.87
CA ASP A 78 -0.31 -6.25 6.92
C ASP A 78 -0.53 -5.47 5.63
N ILE A 79 -1.78 -5.11 5.34
CA ILE A 79 -2.13 -4.39 4.13
C ILE A 79 -3.05 -3.20 4.41
N LEU A 80 -2.71 -2.08 3.78
CA LEU A 80 -3.62 -0.94 3.64
C LEU A 80 -4.19 -1.03 2.22
N PRO A 81 -5.42 -1.53 2.06
CA PRO A 81 -5.94 -1.81 0.73
C PRO A 81 -6.30 -0.53 -0.02
N GLY A 82 -6.23 -0.60 -1.33
CA GLY A 82 -6.65 0.48 -2.19
C GLY A 82 -8.15 0.55 -2.33
N ASN A 83 -8.61 1.68 -2.86
CA ASN A 83 -10.02 1.89 -3.16
C ASN A 83 -10.18 2.11 -4.66
N ILE A 84 -11.15 1.46 -5.27
CA ILE A 84 -11.43 1.61 -6.69
C ILE A 84 -11.68 3.08 -7.07
N TYR A 85 -12.17 3.87 -6.12
CA TYR A 85 -12.48 5.28 -6.37
C TYR A 85 -11.30 6.22 -6.16
N SER A 86 -10.15 5.72 -5.74
CA SER A 86 -8.98 6.56 -5.50
C SER A 86 -8.43 7.19 -6.78
N GLU A 87 -8.80 6.65 -7.94
CA GLU A 87 -8.44 7.24 -9.23
C GLU A 87 -8.97 8.66 -9.39
N ALA A 88 -10.14 8.95 -8.84
CA ALA A 88 -10.76 10.27 -8.94
C ALA A 88 -10.14 11.31 -8.02
N LEU A 89 -9.41 10.88 -7.00
CA LEU A 89 -8.85 11.74 -5.96
C LEU A 89 -7.39 11.38 -5.72
N THR A 90 -6.50 11.99 -6.49
CA THR A 90 -5.06 11.77 -6.32
C THR A 90 -4.58 12.44 -5.03
N PRO A 91 -4.04 11.68 -4.06
CA PRO A 91 -3.54 12.28 -2.82
C PRO A 91 -2.35 13.19 -3.10
N GLN A 92 -2.21 14.24 -2.31
CA GLN A 92 -1.03 15.06 -2.35
C GLN A 92 0.16 14.29 -1.77
N PRO A 93 1.38 14.44 -2.33
CA PRO A 93 2.55 13.72 -1.82
C PRO A 93 2.79 13.95 -0.33
N GLN A 94 2.59 15.17 0.14
CA GLN A 94 2.79 15.51 1.54
C GLN A 94 1.79 14.81 2.45
N THR A 95 0.56 14.65 2.01
CA THR A 95 -0.47 13.93 2.76
C THR A 95 -0.10 12.45 2.91
N MET A 96 0.40 11.84 1.84
CA MET A 96 0.85 10.46 1.88
C MET A 96 2.05 10.29 2.82
N ALA A 97 3.03 11.19 2.74
CA ALA A 97 4.20 11.13 3.61
C ALA A 97 3.81 11.25 5.09
N THR A 98 2.87 12.14 5.41
CA THR A 98 2.37 12.31 6.78
C THR A 98 1.68 11.05 7.27
N LEU A 99 0.86 10.43 6.42
CA LEU A 99 0.20 9.17 6.76
C LEU A 99 1.21 8.08 7.08
N LEU A 100 2.21 7.90 6.23
CA LEU A 100 3.22 6.86 6.41
C LEU A 100 4.07 7.10 7.64
N GLN A 101 4.37 8.35 7.98
CA GLN A 101 5.09 8.67 9.21
C GLN A 101 4.33 8.20 10.45
N GLY A 102 3.00 8.25 10.41
CA GLY A 102 2.19 7.76 11.51
C GLY A 102 2.31 6.26 11.74
N TYR A 103 2.72 5.50 10.74
CA TYR A 103 2.89 4.05 10.85
C TYR A 103 4.34 3.63 11.13
N ALA A 104 5.28 4.57 11.09
CA ALA A 104 6.72 4.25 11.10
C ALA A 104 7.15 3.48 12.36
N ALA A 105 6.47 3.70 13.49
CA ALA A 105 6.81 3.02 14.75
C ALA A 105 6.36 1.56 14.76
N HIS A 106 5.46 1.16 13.86
CA HIS A 106 4.82 -0.16 13.87
C HIS A 106 5.38 -1.11 12.82
N TYR A 107 6.11 -0.61 11.84
CA TYR A 107 6.59 -1.40 10.71
C TYR A 107 8.05 -1.14 10.42
N ASP A 108 8.75 -2.18 9.97
CA ASP A 108 10.15 -2.08 9.54
C ASP A 108 10.24 -1.66 8.07
N TYR A 109 9.29 -2.11 7.26
CA TYR A 109 9.23 -1.81 5.82
C TYR A 109 7.81 -1.44 5.42
N CYS A 110 7.72 -0.53 4.45
CA CYS A 110 6.47 -0.18 3.79
C CYS A 110 6.67 -0.38 2.29
N ILE A 111 5.81 -1.19 1.67
CA ILE A 111 5.87 -1.49 0.25
C ILE A 111 4.69 -0.80 -0.42
N LEU A 112 4.98 0.12 -1.33
CA LEU A 112 3.95 0.85 -2.07
C LEU A 112 3.83 0.25 -3.46
N ASP A 113 2.62 -0.19 -3.83
CA ASP A 113 2.29 -0.62 -5.18
C ASP A 113 1.55 0.52 -5.87
N CYS A 114 2.23 1.22 -6.77
CA CYS A 114 1.76 2.49 -7.31
C CYS A 114 1.47 2.42 -8.80
N ALA A 115 0.33 3.03 -9.19
CA ALA A 115 0.08 3.34 -10.59
C ALA A 115 0.98 4.50 -11.04
N PRO A 116 1.19 4.70 -12.36
CA PRO A 116 1.99 5.83 -12.83
C PRO A 116 1.54 7.19 -12.32
N ALA A 117 0.23 7.37 -12.09
CA ALA A 117 -0.32 8.61 -11.56
C ALA A 117 0.18 8.94 -10.15
N PHE A 118 0.72 7.95 -9.43
CA PHE A 118 1.24 8.11 -8.07
C PHE A 118 2.76 8.25 -8.01
N SER A 119 3.42 8.43 -9.15
CA SER A 119 4.89 8.51 -9.18
C SER A 119 5.43 9.64 -8.29
N ARG A 120 4.72 10.75 -8.19
CA ARG A 120 5.10 11.86 -7.30
C ARG A 120 5.08 11.47 -5.83
N LEU A 121 4.21 10.55 -5.45
CA LEU A 121 4.15 10.07 -4.08
C LEU A 121 5.38 9.24 -3.72
N THR A 122 5.92 8.51 -4.69
CA THR A 122 7.11 7.70 -4.45
C THR A 122 8.35 8.56 -4.20
N GLU A 123 8.41 9.74 -4.81
CA GLU A 123 9.52 10.67 -4.59
C GLU A 123 9.49 11.26 -3.18
N SER A 124 8.31 11.35 -2.58
CA SER A 124 8.13 11.90 -1.23
C SER A 124 8.22 10.84 -0.16
N ALA A 125 7.97 9.61 -0.52
CA ALA A 125 7.95 8.50 0.42
C ALA A 125 9.35 7.96 0.69
#